data_f8bc4466b96d8c08ddcbb6d8e9312635
#
_entry.id   f8bc4466b96d8c08ddcbb6d8e9312635
#
_cell.length_a   1.000
_cell.length_b   1.000
_cell.length_c   1.000
_cell.angle_alpha   90.00
_cell.angle_beta   90.00
_cell.angle_gamma   90.00
#
_symmetry.space_group_name_H-M   'P 1'
#
loop_
_entity.id
_entity.type
_entity.pdbx_description
1 polymer ?
#
loop_
_entity_poly.entity_id
_entity_poly.type
_entity_poly.pdbx_seq_one_letter_code
_entity_poly.pdbx_strand_id
1 'polypeptide(L)'
;MRQSELIYKTYKEEPADEESKNAKILIRAGFIEKVSAGIYNFLPLGLKVISNIENIIREELNKIGCQELLLANLHPKEYWEQTGRWEKLDVLFKIKSQTGSEYSLAPTHEEIIFPLVKKIINSYKDLPVALYQIHAKYRDELRAKSGLLRNREFIMKDLYSFHRNNEEVEKFKKIVDKTYLKIFKRCGLNAIETFASGGTFSPYSTEFQVPTAAGEDIIYYCKNCNLAWNKEIVESKNCKICKKATEETKTIEVGNTFNLGTKFSEAFELYFLDKDNTRKLVYAGCYGIGVTRLMGAIVEVYNDENGIIWPKEVAPFKVHLILVNMKDNKKMKKLTSLAESIYKKLLDKKIEVLFDDRKDVTTGEKLTESDLMGIPCRIVIGENLLKYKRIDLKERKEKKYKQIKIQDILKFIK
;
A
#
# COMPACT_ATOMS: atom_id res chain seq x y z
N MET A 1 1.44 -15.02 -17.27
CA MET A 1 2.45 -14.14 -17.91
C MET A 1 3.72 -14.96 -18.11
N ARG A 2 4.42 -14.80 -19.24
CA ARG A 2 5.72 -15.42 -19.48
C ARG A 2 6.83 -14.48 -19.06
N GLN A 3 7.87 -15.03 -18.41
CA GLN A 3 8.98 -14.22 -17.93
C GLN A 3 9.90 -13.78 -19.08
N SER A 4 9.96 -14.57 -20.18
CA SER A 4 10.66 -14.17 -21.41
C SER A 4 10.07 -12.93 -22.11
N GLU A 5 8.81 -12.59 -21.82
CA GLU A 5 8.09 -11.45 -22.41
C GLU A 5 7.98 -10.27 -21.42
N LEU A 6 8.42 -10.45 -20.17
CA LEU A 6 8.31 -9.44 -19.13
C LEU A 6 9.44 -8.41 -19.26
N ILE A 7 9.07 -7.13 -19.30
CA ILE A 7 10.04 -6.02 -19.22
C ILE A 7 10.45 -5.84 -17.77
N TYR A 8 11.60 -6.38 -17.40
CA TYR A 8 12.21 -6.21 -16.09
C TYR A 8 13.71 -6.51 -16.17
N LYS A 9 14.45 -6.12 -15.14
CA LYS A 9 15.84 -6.50 -14.94
C LYS A 9 16.10 -6.73 -13.47
N THR A 10 16.77 -7.83 -13.13
CA THR A 10 17.29 -8.08 -11.79
C THR A 10 18.77 -7.72 -11.73
N TYR A 11 19.23 -7.30 -10.56
CA TYR A 11 20.63 -6.94 -10.34
C TYR A 11 21.24 -7.83 -9.26
N LYS A 12 22.51 -8.24 -9.45
CA LYS A 12 23.23 -9.05 -8.46
C LYS A 12 23.62 -8.20 -7.24
N GLU A 13 24.04 -6.96 -7.49
CA GLU A 13 24.49 -6.03 -6.48
C GLU A 13 23.41 -5.02 -6.09
N GLU A 14 23.52 -4.46 -4.90
CA GLU A 14 22.67 -3.39 -4.45
C GLU A 14 22.99 -2.07 -5.17
N PRO A 15 21.99 -1.21 -5.48
CA PRO A 15 22.26 0.10 -6.05
C PRO A 15 23.05 0.96 -5.05
N ALA A 16 24.16 1.54 -5.51
CA ALA A 16 25.06 2.32 -4.67
C ALA A 16 24.48 3.67 -4.21
N ASP A 17 23.51 4.20 -4.94
CA ASP A 17 22.85 5.48 -4.69
C ASP A 17 21.56 5.37 -3.86
N GLU A 18 21.28 4.20 -3.28
CA GLU A 18 20.11 3.96 -2.43
C GLU A 18 20.56 3.49 -1.03
N GLU A 19 19.97 4.10 -0.01
CA GLU A 19 20.30 3.78 1.39
C GLU A 19 19.25 2.82 2.02
N SER A 20 17.99 2.95 1.63
CA SER A 20 16.89 2.24 2.27
C SER A 20 16.80 0.78 1.80
N LYS A 21 16.58 -0.12 2.74
CA LYS A 21 16.51 -1.56 2.48
C LYS A 21 15.36 -1.92 1.53
N ASN A 22 14.17 -1.32 1.74
CA ASN A 22 13.02 -1.59 0.89
C ASN A 22 13.30 -1.23 -0.58
N ALA A 23 13.84 -0.06 -0.86
CA ALA A 23 14.15 0.37 -2.23
C ALA A 23 15.29 -0.45 -2.84
N LYS A 24 16.35 -0.75 -2.09
CA LYS A 24 17.45 -1.61 -2.55
C LYS A 24 16.93 -2.96 -3.05
N ILE A 25 16.11 -3.65 -2.25
CA ILE A 25 15.60 -4.97 -2.61
C ILE A 25 14.61 -4.86 -3.79
N LEU A 26 13.72 -3.86 -3.80
CA LEU A 26 12.74 -3.67 -4.86
C LEU A 26 13.40 -3.34 -6.21
N ILE A 27 14.45 -2.51 -6.23
CA ILE A 27 15.24 -2.21 -7.43
C ILE A 27 15.95 -3.47 -7.92
N ARG A 28 16.66 -4.18 -7.02
CA ARG A 28 17.34 -5.42 -7.38
C ARG A 28 16.41 -6.47 -7.99
N ALA A 29 15.20 -6.58 -7.45
CA ALA A 29 14.20 -7.56 -7.89
C ALA A 29 13.40 -7.10 -9.13
N GLY A 30 13.64 -5.91 -9.68
CA GLY A 30 12.96 -5.39 -10.86
C GLY A 30 11.51 -4.98 -10.64
N PHE A 31 11.17 -4.48 -9.45
CA PHE A 31 9.84 -3.96 -9.12
C PHE A 31 9.73 -2.47 -9.33
N ILE A 32 10.77 -1.72 -9.03
CA ILE A 32 10.83 -0.27 -9.15
C ILE A 32 12.14 0.17 -9.79
N GLU A 33 12.17 1.38 -10.32
CA GLU A 33 13.34 2.08 -10.81
C GLU A 33 13.36 3.49 -10.21
N LYS A 34 14.52 3.92 -9.72
CA LYS A 34 14.70 5.25 -9.15
C LYS A 34 14.89 6.29 -10.23
N VAL A 35 14.05 7.30 -10.27
CA VAL A 35 14.21 8.46 -11.16
C VAL A 35 15.05 9.52 -10.47
N SER A 36 14.71 9.84 -9.23
CA SER A 36 15.46 10.74 -8.35
C SER A 36 15.07 10.51 -6.89
N ALA A 37 15.61 11.26 -5.96
CA ALA A 37 15.30 11.13 -4.54
C ALA A 37 13.79 11.30 -4.27
N GLY A 38 13.13 10.23 -3.82
CA GLY A 38 11.69 10.19 -3.51
C GLY A 38 10.77 10.13 -4.74
N ILE A 39 11.31 9.80 -5.92
CA ILE A 39 10.55 9.62 -7.15
C ILE A 39 10.96 8.29 -7.80
N TYR A 40 9.99 7.38 -7.98
CA TYR A 40 10.22 6.02 -8.49
C TYR A 40 9.22 5.66 -9.59
N ASN A 41 9.72 5.00 -10.63
CA ASN A 41 8.88 4.28 -11.59
C ASN A 41 8.49 2.92 -11.00
N PHE A 42 7.24 2.51 -11.18
CA PHE A 42 6.78 1.16 -10.86
C PHE A 42 6.80 0.30 -12.13
N LEU A 43 7.70 -0.69 -12.17
CA LEU A 43 7.80 -1.64 -13.25
C LEU A 43 6.62 -2.64 -13.21
N PRO A 44 6.40 -3.48 -14.23
CA PRO A 44 5.23 -4.35 -14.29
C PRO A 44 4.99 -5.21 -13.04
N LEU A 45 6.05 -5.73 -12.39
CA LEU A 45 5.93 -6.48 -11.14
C LEU A 45 5.51 -5.57 -9.98
N GLY A 46 6.09 -4.38 -9.87
CA GLY A 46 5.74 -3.39 -8.85
C GLY A 46 4.31 -2.90 -8.99
N LEU A 47 3.89 -2.59 -10.20
CA LEU A 47 2.52 -2.15 -10.48
C LEU A 47 1.49 -3.23 -10.12
N LYS A 48 1.79 -4.53 -10.34
CA LYS A 48 0.88 -5.61 -9.90
C LYS A 48 0.72 -5.65 -8.38
N VAL A 49 1.80 -5.44 -7.62
CA VAL A 49 1.71 -5.36 -6.15
C VAL A 49 0.87 -4.17 -5.71
N ILE A 50 1.11 -2.98 -6.27
CA ILE A 50 0.31 -1.78 -6.01
C ILE A 50 -1.16 -2.06 -6.30
N SER A 51 -1.50 -2.61 -7.47
CA SER A 51 -2.88 -2.92 -7.86
C SER A 51 -3.55 -3.93 -6.92
N ASN A 52 -2.82 -4.92 -6.41
CA ASN A 52 -3.35 -5.88 -5.43
C ASN A 52 -3.65 -5.19 -4.08
N ILE A 53 -2.77 -4.29 -3.61
CA ILE A 53 -3.01 -3.48 -2.40
C ILE A 53 -4.23 -2.57 -2.61
N GLU A 54 -4.33 -1.89 -3.73
CA GLU A 54 -5.47 -1.05 -4.09
C GLU A 54 -6.78 -1.84 -4.10
N ASN A 55 -6.79 -3.05 -4.67
CA ASN A 55 -7.96 -3.91 -4.71
C ASN A 55 -8.41 -4.36 -3.30
N ILE A 56 -7.47 -4.69 -2.42
CA ILE A 56 -7.78 -4.98 -1.01
C ILE A 56 -8.46 -3.77 -0.36
N ILE A 57 -7.95 -2.57 -0.59
CA ILE A 57 -8.52 -1.31 -0.06
C ILE A 57 -9.93 -1.10 -0.60
N ARG A 58 -10.14 -1.21 -1.93
CA ARG A 58 -11.46 -1.08 -2.57
C ARG A 58 -12.49 -2.05 -1.99
N GLU A 59 -12.12 -3.32 -1.88
CA GLU A 59 -13.00 -4.35 -1.34
C GLU A 59 -13.45 -4.04 0.09
N GLU A 60 -12.55 -3.59 0.97
CA GLU A 60 -12.91 -3.33 2.36
C GLU A 60 -13.67 -2.00 2.53
N LEU A 61 -13.35 -0.95 1.77
CA LEU A 61 -14.07 0.33 1.83
C LEU A 61 -15.47 0.24 1.22
N ASN A 62 -15.64 -0.49 0.12
CA ASN A 62 -16.94 -0.70 -0.50
C ASN A 62 -17.91 -1.47 0.43
N LYS A 63 -17.40 -2.40 1.27
CA LYS A 63 -18.22 -3.11 2.28
C LYS A 63 -18.82 -2.19 3.34
N ILE A 64 -18.21 -1.05 3.59
CA ILE A 64 -18.72 -0.05 4.55
C ILE A 64 -19.45 1.12 3.89
N GLY A 65 -19.79 0.97 2.58
CA GLY A 65 -20.61 1.92 1.83
C GLY A 65 -19.88 3.14 1.28
N CYS A 66 -18.52 3.14 1.26
CA CYS A 66 -17.76 4.22 0.64
C CYS A 66 -17.82 4.12 -0.89
N GLN A 67 -17.82 5.27 -1.58
CA GLN A 67 -17.88 5.35 -3.04
C GLN A 67 -16.56 5.89 -3.60
N GLU A 68 -16.02 5.23 -4.64
CA GLU A 68 -14.79 5.65 -5.31
C GLU A 68 -15.09 6.76 -6.32
N LEU A 69 -14.22 7.77 -6.37
CA LEU A 69 -14.21 8.84 -7.35
C LEU A 69 -12.77 9.16 -7.75
N LEU A 70 -12.57 10.10 -8.68
CA LEU A 70 -11.24 10.60 -9.05
C LEU A 70 -11.29 12.12 -9.10
N LEU A 71 -10.47 12.78 -8.29
CA LEU A 71 -10.37 14.23 -8.18
C LEU A 71 -9.18 14.76 -8.98
N ALA A 72 -9.25 16.04 -9.36
CA ALA A 72 -8.15 16.71 -10.05
C ALA A 72 -6.92 16.86 -9.13
N ASN A 73 -5.72 16.66 -9.68
CA ASN A 73 -4.44 16.86 -8.97
C ASN A 73 -3.86 18.27 -9.13
N LEU A 74 -4.36 19.06 -10.07
CA LEU A 74 -3.97 20.45 -10.24
C LEU A 74 -4.97 21.33 -9.51
N HIS A 75 -4.56 21.90 -8.39
CA HIS A 75 -5.42 22.66 -7.48
C HIS A 75 -5.24 24.15 -7.66
N PRO A 76 -6.31 24.92 -7.93
CA PRO A 76 -6.25 26.38 -7.96
C PRO A 76 -5.81 26.98 -6.64
N LYS A 77 -4.98 28.02 -6.68
CA LYS A 77 -4.46 28.73 -5.50
C LYS A 77 -5.57 29.24 -4.59
N GLU A 78 -6.65 29.73 -5.19
CA GLU A 78 -7.77 30.34 -4.48
C GLU A 78 -8.38 29.42 -3.41
N TYR A 79 -8.43 28.11 -3.66
CA TYR A 79 -8.96 27.15 -2.69
C TYR A 79 -8.02 26.97 -1.48
N TRP A 80 -6.71 27.05 -1.71
CA TRP A 80 -5.70 27.00 -0.65
C TRP A 80 -5.68 28.28 0.19
N GLU A 81 -5.94 29.44 -0.44
CA GLU A 81 -6.09 30.71 0.26
C GLU A 81 -7.33 30.73 1.15
N GLN A 82 -8.47 30.16 0.71
CA GLN A 82 -9.67 30.03 1.53
C GLN A 82 -9.44 29.23 2.81
N THR A 83 -8.61 28.18 2.76
CA THR A 83 -8.23 27.39 3.95
C THR A 83 -7.06 28.00 4.74
N GLY A 84 -6.44 29.07 4.23
CA GLY A 84 -5.25 29.71 4.79
C GLY A 84 -4.01 28.81 4.74
N ARG A 85 -3.97 27.79 3.86
CA ARG A 85 -2.89 26.79 3.79
C ARG A 85 -1.88 27.05 2.67
N TRP A 86 -2.13 28.01 1.75
CA TRP A 86 -1.20 28.32 0.64
C TRP A 86 0.20 28.67 1.11
N GLU A 87 0.35 29.49 2.16
CA GLU A 87 1.66 29.87 2.70
C GLU A 87 2.11 29.01 3.90
N LYS A 88 1.17 28.31 4.54
CA LYS A 88 1.47 27.57 5.78
C LYS A 88 1.88 26.12 5.56
N LEU A 89 1.57 25.54 4.37
CA LEU A 89 1.86 24.16 4.08
C LEU A 89 3.16 24.05 3.26
N ASP A 90 4.26 23.76 3.94
CA ASP A 90 5.62 23.79 3.38
C ASP A 90 5.86 22.76 2.25
N VAL A 91 5.00 21.75 2.14
CA VAL A 91 5.15 20.65 1.16
C VAL A 91 4.42 20.89 -0.16
N LEU A 92 3.93 22.12 -0.42
CA LEU A 92 3.25 22.44 -1.68
C LEU A 92 4.23 22.63 -2.84
N PHE A 93 4.06 21.83 -3.90
CA PHE A 93 4.61 22.17 -5.23
C PHE A 93 3.75 23.28 -5.84
N LYS A 94 4.19 24.53 -5.78
CA LYS A 94 3.53 25.71 -6.36
C LYS A 94 3.94 25.86 -7.82
N ILE A 95 2.96 26.01 -8.72
CA ILE A 95 3.16 26.07 -10.17
C ILE A 95 2.51 27.34 -10.73
N LYS A 96 3.23 28.07 -11.55
CA LYS A 96 2.69 29.20 -12.33
C LYS A 96 2.46 28.75 -13.78
N SER A 97 1.22 28.88 -14.26
CA SER A 97 0.90 28.54 -15.65
C SER A 97 1.36 29.63 -16.62
N GLN A 98 1.42 29.31 -17.91
CA GLN A 98 1.73 30.28 -18.96
C GLN A 98 0.68 31.39 -19.04
N THR A 99 -0.55 31.16 -18.60
CA THR A 99 -1.63 32.15 -18.54
C THR A 99 -1.54 33.07 -17.33
N GLY A 100 -0.56 32.86 -16.44
CA GLY A 100 -0.38 33.62 -15.21
C GLY A 100 -1.12 33.10 -13.99
N SER A 101 -2.02 32.12 -14.14
CA SER A 101 -2.71 31.46 -13.03
C SER A 101 -1.75 30.65 -12.19
N GLU A 102 -1.99 30.61 -10.86
CA GLU A 102 -1.19 29.84 -9.91
C GLU A 102 -1.95 28.61 -9.45
N TYR A 103 -1.24 27.51 -9.33
CA TYR A 103 -1.75 26.20 -8.92
C TYR A 103 -0.79 25.53 -7.95
N SER A 104 -1.26 24.46 -7.28
CA SER A 104 -0.37 23.47 -6.66
C SER A 104 -0.64 22.08 -7.21
N LEU A 105 0.37 21.21 -7.17
CA LEU A 105 0.14 19.77 -7.25
C LEU A 105 -0.43 19.28 -5.91
N ALA A 106 -1.35 18.34 -5.95
CA ALA A 106 -2.12 17.88 -4.80
C ALA A 106 -1.26 17.12 -3.76
N PRO A 107 -1.00 17.64 -2.56
CA PRO A 107 -0.47 16.86 -1.44
C PRO A 107 -1.56 16.12 -0.67
N THR A 108 -2.80 16.58 -0.78
CA THR A 108 -4.05 16.11 -0.19
C THR A 108 -5.22 16.74 -0.95
N HIS A 109 -6.48 16.42 -0.70
CA HIS A 109 -7.59 16.89 -1.53
C HIS A 109 -8.75 17.57 -0.76
N GLU A 110 -8.55 18.03 0.46
CA GLU A 110 -9.58 18.78 1.18
C GLU A 110 -10.06 19.99 0.37
N GLU A 111 -9.15 20.73 -0.24
CA GLU A 111 -9.40 21.93 -1.05
C GLU A 111 -10.22 21.67 -2.32
N ILE A 112 -10.34 20.40 -2.74
CA ILE A 112 -11.11 20.02 -3.93
C ILE A 112 -12.41 19.32 -3.58
N ILE A 113 -12.38 18.44 -2.57
CA ILE A 113 -13.56 17.63 -2.23
C ILE A 113 -14.65 18.49 -1.55
N PHE A 114 -14.28 19.45 -0.70
CA PHE A 114 -15.27 20.31 -0.02
C PHE A 114 -16.06 21.20 -0.97
N PRO A 115 -15.45 21.93 -1.94
CA PRO A 115 -16.20 22.64 -2.98
C PRO A 115 -17.05 21.73 -3.87
N LEU A 116 -16.61 20.50 -4.14
CA LEU A 116 -17.39 19.52 -4.89
C LEU A 116 -18.65 19.12 -4.10
N VAL A 117 -18.49 18.72 -2.84
CA VAL A 117 -19.56 18.22 -1.98
C VAL A 117 -20.56 19.34 -1.64
N LYS A 118 -20.13 20.60 -1.56
CA LYS A 118 -21.02 21.78 -1.41
C LYS A 118 -22.10 21.86 -2.51
N LYS A 119 -21.83 21.33 -3.70
CA LYS A 119 -22.80 21.30 -4.81
C LYS A 119 -23.80 20.14 -4.69
N ILE A 120 -23.53 19.17 -3.81
CA ILE A 120 -24.29 17.92 -3.68
C ILE A 120 -25.11 17.91 -2.40
N ILE A 121 -24.52 18.32 -1.27
CA ILE A 121 -25.18 18.32 0.03
C ILE A 121 -25.98 19.61 0.21
N ASN A 122 -27.29 19.47 0.29
CA ASN A 122 -28.22 20.58 0.52
C ASN A 122 -29.06 20.39 1.79
N SER A 123 -29.35 19.14 2.16
CA SER A 123 -30.21 18.82 3.30
C SER A 123 -29.65 17.63 4.12
N TYR A 124 -30.20 17.45 5.32
CA TYR A 124 -29.87 16.31 6.18
C TYR A 124 -30.12 14.96 5.51
N LYS A 125 -30.95 14.88 4.45
CA LYS A 125 -31.23 13.64 3.68
C LYS A 125 -30.05 13.20 2.82
N ASP A 126 -29.17 14.15 2.46
CA ASP A 126 -27.98 13.89 1.65
C ASP A 126 -26.80 13.38 2.49
N LEU A 127 -26.95 13.31 3.82
CA LEU A 127 -25.95 12.88 4.79
C LEU A 127 -26.34 11.54 5.44
N PRO A 128 -25.40 10.64 5.79
CA PRO A 128 -23.95 10.79 5.59
C PRO A 128 -23.49 10.45 4.17
N VAL A 129 -22.36 11.02 3.75
CA VAL A 129 -21.65 10.71 2.49
C VAL A 129 -20.20 10.31 2.80
N ALA A 130 -19.70 9.27 2.13
CA ALA A 130 -18.32 8.83 2.25
C ALA A 130 -17.73 8.57 0.85
N LEU A 131 -16.72 9.36 0.48
CA LEU A 131 -16.11 9.37 -0.85
C LEU A 131 -14.61 9.14 -0.73
N TYR A 132 -14.03 8.24 -1.54
CA TYR A 132 -12.60 8.00 -1.54
C TYR A 132 -12.04 7.98 -2.95
N GLN A 133 -10.73 8.19 -3.03
CA GLN A 133 -9.95 7.95 -4.25
C GLN A 133 -8.66 7.21 -3.91
N ILE A 134 -8.06 6.62 -4.95
CA ILE A 134 -6.69 6.10 -4.92
C ILE A 134 -5.95 6.83 -6.04
N HIS A 135 -5.09 7.80 -5.68
CA HIS A 135 -4.50 8.70 -6.66
C HIS A 135 -3.11 9.18 -6.24
N ALA A 136 -2.31 9.62 -7.21
CA ALA A 136 -1.01 10.22 -6.95
C ALA A 136 -1.13 11.48 -6.07
N LYS A 137 -0.16 11.65 -5.18
CA LYS A 137 0.04 12.84 -4.35
C LYS A 137 1.46 13.34 -4.52
N TYR A 138 1.63 14.63 -4.33
CA TYR A 138 2.88 15.35 -4.55
C TYR A 138 3.21 16.17 -3.32
N ARG A 139 4.38 15.93 -2.73
CA ARG A 139 4.87 16.67 -1.57
C ARG A 139 6.32 17.07 -1.78
N ASP A 140 6.62 18.35 -1.68
CA ASP A 140 7.99 18.88 -1.78
C ASP A 140 8.77 18.56 -0.48
N GLU A 141 9.01 17.28 -0.27
CA GLU A 141 9.70 16.75 0.90
C GLU A 141 11.19 17.13 0.87
N LEU A 142 11.64 17.86 1.88
CA LEU A 142 13.04 18.25 2.02
C LEU A 142 13.97 17.05 2.18
N ARG A 143 13.50 15.97 2.81
CA ARG A 143 14.26 14.74 3.10
C ARG A 143 13.52 13.49 2.61
N ALA A 144 13.56 13.23 1.33
CA ALA A 144 13.02 11.99 0.73
C ALA A 144 14.12 10.91 0.76
N LYS A 145 14.33 10.22 1.90
CA LYS A 145 15.45 9.29 2.09
C LYS A 145 15.07 7.83 2.29
N SER A 146 13.87 7.53 2.78
CA SER A 146 13.53 6.18 3.26
C SER A 146 12.91 5.29 2.18
N GLY A 147 13.37 5.38 0.93
CA GLY A 147 12.81 4.61 -0.21
C GLY A 147 11.34 4.91 -0.41
N LEU A 148 10.49 3.87 -0.48
CA LEU A 148 9.04 4.04 -0.66
C LEU A 148 8.30 4.55 0.59
N LEU A 149 8.96 4.71 1.73
CA LEU A 149 8.32 5.15 2.96
C LEU A 149 8.05 6.66 2.99
N ARG A 150 8.92 7.47 2.33
CA ARG A 150 8.78 8.93 2.28
C ARG A 150 9.17 9.47 0.92
N ASN A 151 8.18 9.73 0.08
CA ASN A 151 8.34 10.10 -1.31
C ASN A 151 7.84 11.53 -1.59
N ARG A 152 8.34 12.12 -2.69
CA ARG A 152 7.82 13.36 -3.28
C ARG A 152 6.61 13.10 -4.17
N GLU A 153 6.60 11.96 -4.84
CA GLU A 153 5.46 11.47 -5.62
C GLU A 153 5.10 10.06 -5.14
N PHE A 154 3.84 9.84 -4.77
CA PHE A 154 3.38 8.57 -4.22
C PHE A 154 1.88 8.37 -4.42
N ILE A 155 1.42 7.13 -4.35
CA ILE A 155 0.00 6.79 -4.42
C ILE A 155 -0.57 6.74 -3.01
N MET A 156 -1.68 7.46 -2.80
CA MET A 156 -2.43 7.47 -1.55
C MET A 156 -3.89 7.13 -1.81
N LYS A 157 -4.49 6.35 -0.93
CA LYS A 157 -5.93 6.30 -0.75
C LYS A 157 -6.31 7.37 0.27
N ASP A 158 -7.08 8.32 -0.13
CA ASP A 158 -7.70 9.31 0.74
C ASP A 158 -9.23 9.16 0.70
N LEU A 159 -9.84 9.04 1.88
CA LEU A 159 -11.27 8.95 2.09
C LEU A 159 -11.72 10.17 2.89
N TYR A 160 -12.83 10.74 2.49
CA TYR A 160 -13.50 11.85 3.14
C TYR A 160 -14.94 11.47 3.48
N SER A 161 -15.36 11.74 4.72
CA SER A 161 -16.73 11.48 5.14
C SER A 161 -17.39 12.76 5.65
N PHE A 162 -18.69 12.90 5.39
CA PHE A 162 -19.47 14.09 5.69
C PHE A 162 -20.72 13.69 6.49
N HIS A 163 -20.99 14.41 7.59
CA HIS A 163 -21.96 14.03 8.61
C HIS A 163 -22.69 15.25 9.17
N ARG A 164 -23.81 14.99 9.86
CA ARG A 164 -24.63 16.06 10.47
C ARG A 164 -24.06 16.64 11.75
N ASN A 165 -23.26 15.86 12.46
CA ASN A 165 -22.68 16.25 13.76
C ASN A 165 -21.40 15.45 14.07
N ASN A 166 -20.69 15.88 15.11
CA ASN A 166 -19.42 15.29 15.55
C ASN A 166 -19.57 13.83 16.00
N GLU A 167 -20.69 13.49 16.63
CA GLU A 167 -20.94 12.11 17.09
C GLU A 167 -21.00 11.11 15.94
N GLU A 168 -21.61 11.50 14.83
CA GLU A 168 -21.66 10.67 13.61
C GLU A 168 -20.28 10.50 12.98
N VAL A 169 -19.43 11.55 12.96
CA VAL A 169 -18.02 11.44 12.52
C VAL A 169 -17.27 10.42 13.38
N GLU A 170 -17.36 10.53 14.69
CA GLU A 170 -16.66 9.62 15.61
C GLU A 170 -17.13 8.16 15.48
N LYS A 171 -18.44 7.93 15.25
CA LYS A 171 -18.98 6.61 14.98
C LYS A 171 -18.41 6.03 13.67
N PHE A 172 -18.40 6.83 12.60
CA PHE A 172 -17.89 6.41 11.32
C PHE A 172 -16.39 6.20 11.37
N LYS A 173 -15.64 7.08 12.03
CA LYS A 173 -14.19 6.94 12.25
C LYS A 173 -13.84 5.59 12.89
N LYS A 174 -14.56 5.16 13.94
CA LYS A 174 -14.37 3.85 14.55
C LYS A 174 -14.62 2.67 13.59
N ILE A 175 -15.54 2.82 12.63
CA ILE A 175 -15.77 1.82 11.59
C ILE A 175 -14.58 1.78 10.63
N VAL A 176 -14.09 2.94 10.22
CA VAL A 176 -12.91 3.05 9.34
C VAL A 176 -11.66 2.51 10.01
N ASP A 177 -11.42 2.83 11.29
CA ASP A 177 -10.26 2.36 12.07
C ASP A 177 -10.22 0.81 12.09
N LYS A 178 -11.36 0.16 12.37
CA LYS A 178 -11.49 -1.30 12.31
C LYS A 178 -11.28 -1.85 10.89
N THR A 179 -11.73 -1.13 9.88
CA THR A 179 -11.55 -1.51 8.47
C THR A 179 -10.09 -1.41 8.05
N TYR A 180 -9.38 -0.39 8.51
CA TYR A 180 -7.93 -0.24 8.30
C TYR A 180 -7.13 -1.40 8.88
N LEU A 181 -7.41 -1.81 10.10
CA LEU A 181 -6.77 -2.99 10.70
C LEU A 181 -6.99 -4.26 9.86
N LYS A 182 -8.16 -4.43 9.23
CA LYS A 182 -8.42 -5.55 8.31
C LYS A 182 -7.62 -5.42 7.01
N ILE A 183 -7.57 -4.21 6.42
CA ILE A 183 -6.77 -3.93 5.22
C ILE A 183 -5.31 -4.28 5.47
N PHE A 184 -4.71 -3.76 6.56
CA PHE A 184 -3.31 -4.02 6.88
C PHE A 184 -3.06 -5.51 7.13
N LYS A 185 -3.95 -6.19 7.85
CA LYS A 185 -3.86 -7.64 8.09
C LYS A 185 -3.88 -8.44 6.79
N ARG A 186 -4.75 -8.09 5.83
CA ARG A 186 -4.80 -8.71 4.49
C ARG A 186 -3.51 -8.44 3.70
N CYS A 187 -2.94 -7.25 3.86
CA CYS A 187 -1.61 -6.92 3.33
C CYS A 187 -0.46 -7.64 4.07
N GLY A 188 -0.76 -8.44 5.11
CA GLY A 188 0.23 -9.17 5.91
C GLY A 188 0.79 -8.38 7.09
N LEU A 189 0.40 -7.13 7.29
CA LEU A 189 0.96 -6.26 8.33
C LEU A 189 0.12 -6.27 9.60
N ASN A 190 0.77 -6.36 10.76
CA ASN A 190 0.16 -6.22 12.07
C ASN A 190 0.33 -4.77 12.54
N ALA A 191 -0.57 -3.90 12.09
CA ALA A 191 -0.57 -2.50 12.51
C ALA A 191 -1.16 -2.33 13.91
N ILE A 192 -0.60 -1.41 14.67
CA ILE A 192 -1.02 -1.03 16.03
C ILE A 192 -1.73 0.31 15.95
N GLU A 193 -2.97 0.37 16.47
CA GLU A 193 -3.70 1.62 16.63
C GLU A 193 -3.00 2.51 17.64
N THR A 194 -2.59 3.71 17.20
CA THR A 194 -1.72 4.62 17.93
C THR A 194 -2.33 6.02 17.98
N PHE A 195 -2.48 6.56 19.15
CA PHE A 195 -2.87 7.98 19.32
C PHE A 195 -1.68 8.87 19.00
N ALA A 196 -1.91 9.93 18.20
CA ALA A 196 -0.91 10.86 17.76
C ALA A 196 -1.45 12.30 17.69
N SER A 197 -0.58 13.25 17.40
CA SER A 197 -0.98 14.62 17.07
C SER A 197 -1.72 14.66 15.74
N GLY A 198 -2.78 15.44 15.64
CA GLY A 198 -3.48 15.68 14.38
C GLY A 198 -2.83 16.73 13.49
N GLY A 199 -1.73 17.34 13.94
CA GLY A 199 -1.00 18.36 13.19
C GLY A 199 -1.88 19.54 12.76
N THR A 200 -1.86 19.86 11.48
CA THR A 200 -2.66 20.95 10.91
C THR A 200 -4.14 20.59 10.65
N PHE A 201 -4.53 19.33 10.84
CA PHE A 201 -5.90 18.87 10.55
C PHE A 201 -6.81 18.94 11.77
N SER A 202 -6.38 18.39 12.88
CA SER A 202 -7.13 18.31 14.14
C SER A 202 -6.18 18.24 15.34
N PRO A 203 -6.68 18.44 16.60
CA PRO A 203 -5.83 18.32 17.79
C PRO A 203 -5.21 16.93 17.96
N TYR A 204 -5.96 15.89 17.62
CA TYR A 204 -5.53 14.49 17.73
C TYR A 204 -5.87 13.70 16.47
N SER A 205 -5.09 12.65 16.20
CA SER A 205 -5.33 11.65 15.15
C SER A 205 -5.18 10.24 15.70
N THR A 206 -5.64 9.27 14.91
CA THR A 206 -5.29 7.87 15.10
C THR A 206 -4.40 7.44 13.94
N GLU A 207 -3.18 7.04 14.26
CA GLU A 207 -2.23 6.46 13.33
C GLU A 207 -2.25 4.93 13.41
N PHE A 208 -1.84 4.28 12.33
CA PHE A 208 -1.65 2.85 12.27
C PHE A 208 -0.18 2.58 12.06
N GLN A 209 0.48 2.06 13.10
CA GLN A 209 1.91 1.94 13.18
C GLN A 209 2.36 0.47 13.10
N VAL A 210 3.32 0.17 12.22
CA VAL A 210 3.87 -1.18 12.02
C VAL A 210 5.27 -1.26 12.64
N PRO A 211 5.48 -2.15 13.63
CA PRO A 211 6.78 -2.33 14.25
C PRO A 211 7.85 -2.80 13.26
N THR A 212 8.96 -2.07 13.18
CA THR A 212 10.13 -2.43 12.37
C THR A 212 11.36 -1.62 12.78
N ALA A 213 12.55 -2.18 12.62
CA ALA A 213 13.80 -1.49 12.91
C ALA A 213 14.06 -0.28 11.97
N ALA A 214 13.49 -0.30 10.76
CA ALA A 214 13.58 0.78 9.77
C ALA A 214 12.61 1.93 10.03
N GLY A 215 11.80 1.85 11.11
CA GLY A 215 10.80 2.86 11.46
C GLY A 215 11.41 4.22 11.78
N GLU A 216 10.74 5.28 11.34
CA GLU A 216 11.08 6.67 11.65
C GLU A 216 10.39 7.17 12.93
N ASP A 217 9.23 6.57 13.28
CA ASP A 217 8.46 6.93 14.46
C ASP A 217 8.82 6.08 15.67
N ILE A 218 8.57 6.64 16.85
CA ILE A 218 8.68 5.94 18.12
C ILE A 218 7.32 5.96 18.81
N ILE A 219 6.82 4.78 19.15
CA ILE A 219 5.58 4.65 19.91
C ILE A 219 5.80 3.99 21.27
N TYR A 220 4.92 4.27 22.21
CA TYR A 220 4.82 3.60 23.50
C TYR A 220 3.62 2.66 23.49
N TYR A 221 3.87 1.35 23.31
CA TYR A 221 2.87 0.31 23.17
C TYR A 221 2.52 -0.34 24.51
N CYS A 222 1.24 -0.36 24.84
CA CYS A 222 0.71 -1.09 25.99
C CYS A 222 0.14 -2.45 25.58
N LYS A 223 0.82 -3.54 25.88
CA LYS A 223 0.36 -4.90 25.59
C LYS A 223 -0.97 -5.25 26.28
N ASN A 224 -1.21 -4.68 27.49
CA ASN A 224 -2.42 -4.96 28.26
C ASN A 224 -3.68 -4.35 27.65
N CYS A 225 -3.57 -3.13 27.09
CA CYS A 225 -4.69 -2.41 26.45
C CYS A 225 -4.73 -2.59 24.93
N ASN A 226 -3.68 -3.16 24.34
CA ASN A 226 -3.47 -3.26 22.88
C ASN A 226 -3.57 -1.91 22.15
N LEU A 227 -3.06 -0.84 22.76
CA LEU A 227 -3.07 0.52 22.28
C LEU A 227 -1.68 1.14 22.42
N ALA A 228 -1.39 2.13 21.58
CA ALA A 228 -0.14 2.85 21.63
C ALA A 228 -0.35 4.37 21.60
N TRP A 229 0.70 5.09 21.94
CA TRP A 229 0.80 6.54 21.85
C TRP A 229 2.09 6.90 21.14
N ASN A 230 2.01 7.81 20.17
CA ASN A 230 3.19 8.37 19.53
C ASN A 230 3.98 9.17 20.58
N LYS A 231 5.30 9.09 20.54
CA LYS A 231 6.22 9.76 21.48
C LYS A 231 5.97 11.27 21.56
N GLU A 232 5.55 11.90 20.47
CA GLU A 232 5.30 13.34 20.38
C GLU A 232 4.19 13.86 21.32
N ILE A 233 3.24 12.97 21.75
CA ILE A 233 2.10 13.34 22.61
C ILE A 233 2.19 12.75 24.01
N VAL A 234 3.33 12.13 24.39
CA VAL A 234 3.48 11.40 25.66
C VAL A 234 4.64 11.90 26.49
N GLU A 235 4.34 12.31 27.71
CA GLU A 235 5.36 12.74 28.71
C GLU A 235 5.84 11.57 29.59
N SER A 236 5.09 10.47 29.65
CA SER A 236 5.35 9.33 30.55
C SER A 236 5.33 8.00 29.81
N LYS A 237 6.28 7.11 30.11
CA LYS A 237 6.35 5.73 29.58
C LYS A 237 5.30 4.78 30.18
N ASN A 238 4.30 5.28 30.90
CA ASN A 238 3.21 4.47 31.45
C ASN A 238 1.93 4.64 30.64
N CYS A 239 1.20 3.54 30.47
CA CYS A 239 -0.09 3.53 29.78
C CYS A 239 -1.06 4.54 30.41
N LYS A 240 -1.64 5.42 29.59
CA LYS A 240 -2.61 6.42 30.07
C LYS A 240 -3.90 5.80 30.62
N ILE A 241 -4.23 4.54 30.21
CA ILE A 241 -5.45 3.84 30.63
C ILE A 241 -5.19 2.97 31.86
N CYS A 242 -4.33 1.94 31.77
CA CYS A 242 -4.10 0.98 32.85
C CYS A 242 -2.90 1.27 33.73
N LYS A 243 -2.16 2.35 33.49
CA LYS A 243 -0.98 2.82 34.24
C LYS A 243 0.23 1.86 34.23
N LYS A 244 0.15 0.70 33.58
CA LYS A 244 1.28 -0.23 33.43
C LYS A 244 2.34 0.35 32.50
N ALA A 245 3.59 -0.13 32.64
CA ALA A 245 4.70 0.24 31.75
C ALA A 245 4.39 -0.15 30.30
N THR A 246 4.79 0.72 29.39
CA THR A 246 4.69 0.50 27.94
C THR A 246 6.04 0.10 27.35
N GLU A 247 6.04 -0.50 26.18
CA GLU A 247 7.24 -0.80 25.40
C GLU A 247 7.51 0.30 24.37
N GLU A 248 8.72 0.81 24.38
CA GLU A 248 9.18 1.73 23.34
C GLU A 248 9.52 0.93 22.07
N THR A 249 8.92 1.28 20.95
CA THR A 249 9.06 0.54 19.68
C THR A 249 9.21 1.50 18.51
N LYS A 250 10.18 1.22 17.63
CA LYS A 250 10.29 1.89 16.33
C LYS A 250 9.25 1.36 15.37
N THR A 251 8.60 2.26 14.61
CA THR A 251 7.48 1.91 13.74
C THR A 251 7.43 2.74 12.48
N ILE A 252 6.72 2.23 11.47
CA ILE A 252 6.34 2.93 10.24
C ILE A 252 4.85 3.24 10.31
N GLU A 253 4.45 4.51 10.15
CA GLU A 253 3.07 4.92 9.94
C GLU A 253 2.58 4.45 8.56
N VAL A 254 1.55 3.60 8.51
CA VAL A 254 0.98 3.07 7.26
C VAL A 254 -0.39 3.66 6.92
N GLY A 255 -1.01 4.33 7.85
CA GLY A 255 -2.28 5.02 7.66
C GLY A 255 -2.62 5.93 8.82
N ASN A 256 -3.52 6.89 8.56
CA ASN A 256 -3.93 7.87 9.55
C ASN A 256 -5.41 8.24 9.37
N THR A 257 -6.10 8.56 10.47
CA THR A 257 -7.52 8.94 10.49
C THR A 257 -7.73 10.17 11.36
N PHE A 258 -8.46 11.17 10.83
CA PHE A 258 -8.70 12.45 11.45
C PHE A 258 -10.19 12.74 11.56
N ASN A 259 -10.59 13.34 12.67
CA ASN A 259 -11.83 14.09 12.77
C ASN A 259 -11.53 15.56 12.46
N LEU A 260 -12.01 16.06 11.34
CA LEU A 260 -11.77 17.44 10.89
C LEU A 260 -12.73 18.46 11.54
N GLY A 261 -13.79 17.99 12.22
CA GLY A 261 -14.85 18.85 12.72
C GLY A 261 -15.53 19.64 11.61
N THR A 262 -15.68 20.93 11.79
CA THR A 262 -16.28 21.87 10.82
C THR A 262 -15.25 22.75 10.10
N LYS A 263 -13.96 22.61 10.42
CA LYS A 263 -12.89 23.50 9.96
C LYS A 263 -12.92 23.82 8.47
N PHE A 264 -13.01 22.79 7.61
CA PHE A 264 -13.04 22.98 6.16
C PHE A 264 -14.44 23.37 5.68
N SER A 265 -15.50 22.95 6.37
CA SER A 265 -16.88 23.37 6.09
C SER A 265 -17.08 24.86 6.32
N GLU A 266 -16.45 25.44 7.34
CA GLU A 266 -16.41 26.88 7.59
C GLU A 266 -15.70 27.61 6.45
N ALA A 267 -14.51 27.17 6.07
CA ALA A 267 -13.70 27.78 5.00
C ALA A 267 -14.43 27.80 3.64
N PHE A 268 -15.15 26.73 3.30
CA PHE A 268 -15.87 26.59 2.03
C PHE A 268 -17.36 26.88 2.13
N GLU A 269 -17.86 27.31 3.31
CA GLU A 269 -19.30 27.56 3.56
C GLU A 269 -20.18 26.37 3.20
N LEU A 270 -19.75 25.15 3.62
CA LEU A 270 -20.48 23.92 3.40
C LEU A 270 -21.52 23.71 4.50
N TYR A 271 -22.78 23.99 4.18
CA TYR A 271 -23.92 23.86 5.08
C TYR A 271 -24.94 22.87 4.52
N PHE A 272 -25.77 22.34 5.42
CA PHE A 272 -26.99 21.61 5.06
C PHE A 272 -28.20 22.18 5.82
N LEU A 273 -29.38 21.97 5.30
CA LEU A 273 -30.65 22.30 5.96
C LEU A 273 -31.06 21.09 6.82
N ASP A 274 -31.16 21.29 8.13
CA ASP A 274 -31.58 20.23 9.06
C ASP A 274 -33.13 20.09 9.11
N LYS A 275 -33.63 19.09 9.83
CA LYS A 275 -35.07 18.77 9.98
C LYS A 275 -35.89 19.91 10.55
N ASP A 276 -35.29 20.75 11.36
CA ASP A 276 -35.89 21.94 12.00
C ASP A 276 -35.81 23.18 11.12
N ASN A 277 -35.44 23.04 9.83
CA ASN A 277 -35.19 24.12 8.88
C ASN A 277 -34.07 25.09 9.28
N THR A 278 -33.21 24.70 10.21
CA THR A 278 -32.00 25.47 10.54
C THR A 278 -30.83 25.07 9.62
N ARG A 279 -30.02 26.06 9.27
CA ARG A 279 -28.79 25.86 8.48
C ARG A 279 -27.63 25.50 9.41
N LYS A 280 -27.02 24.33 9.21
CA LYS A 280 -25.95 23.83 10.04
C LYS A 280 -24.71 23.48 9.19
N LEU A 281 -23.53 23.68 9.77
CA LEU A 281 -22.27 23.26 9.15
C LEU A 281 -22.16 21.73 9.09
N VAL A 282 -21.60 21.22 8.00
CA VAL A 282 -21.32 19.80 7.83
C VAL A 282 -20.07 19.43 8.64
N TYR A 283 -20.11 18.35 9.39
CA TYR A 283 -18.95 17.77 10.06
C TYR A 283 -18.26 16.77 9.15
N ALA A 284 -16.93 16.74 9.16
CA ALA A 284 -16.17 15.91 8.24
C ALA A 284 -15.05 15.11 8.93
N GLY A 285 -14.73 13.97 8.33
CA GLY A 285 -13.56 13.16 8.65
C GLY A 285 -12.66 12.96 7.43
N CYS A 286 -11.35 12.77 7.66
CA CYS A 286 -10.36 12.46 6.63
C CYS A 286 -9.54 11.24 7.04
N TYR A 287 -9.29 10.31 6.09
CA TYR A 287 -8.68 9.01 6.39
C TYR A 287 -7.73 8.61 5.27
N GLY A 288 -6.43 8.52 5.57
CA GLY A 288 -5.37 8.27 4.59
C GLY A 288 -4.68 6.91 4.73
N ILE A 289 -4.34 6.27 3.60
CA ILE A 289 -3.41 5.13 3.51
C ILE A 289 -2.42 5.42 2.39
N GLY A 290 -1.12 5.43 2.70
CA GLY A 290 -0.07 5.50 1.69
C GLY A 290 0.12 4.15 1.00
N VAL A 291 -0.42 3.96 -0.21
CA VAL A 291 -0.39 2.67 -0.94
C VAL A 291 1.04 2.26 -1.27
N THR A 292 1.84 3.19 -1.80
CA THR A 292 3.26 2.95 -2.08
C THR A 292 4.08 2.74 -0.80
N ARG A 293 3.76 3.50 0.26
CA ARG A 293 4.37 3.31 1.58
C ARG A 293 4.05 1.94 2.15
N LEU A 294 2.83 1.43 1.94
CA LEU A 294 2.43 0.09 2.38
C LEU A 294 3.29 -1.00 1.70
N MET A 295 3.55 -0.86 0.38
CA MET A 295 4.47 -1.75 -0.35
C MET A 295 5.87 -1.72 0.25
N GLY A 296 6.41 -0.52 0.54
CA GLY A 296 7.70 -0.36 1.20
C GLY A 296 7.75 -1.01 2.59
N ALA A 297 6.72 -0.79 3.41
CA ALA A 297 6.61 -1.36 4.75
C ALA A 297 6.52 -2.90 4.73
N ILE A 298 5.80 -3.49 3.76
CA ILE A 298 5.76 -4.94 3.56
C ILE A 298 7.18 -5.48 3.30
N VAL A 299 7.94 -4.84 2.42
CA VAL A 299 9.31 -5.28 2.11
C VAL A 299 10.25 -5.10 3.31
N GLU A 300 10.10 -4.05 4.13
CA GLU A 300 10.87 -3.87 5.36
C GLU A 300 10.61 -4.99 6.39
N VAL A 301 9.37 -5.47 6.48
CA VAL A 301 8.98 -6.52 7.43
C VAL A 301 9.25 -7.92 6.89
N TYR A 302 9.04 -8.14 5.60
CA TYR A 302 9.06 -9.46 4.97
C TYR A 302 10.17 -9.59 3.92
N ASN A 303 11.38 -9.82 4.39
CA ASN A 303 12.55 -10.10 3.56
C ASN A 303 13.53 -11.03 4.31
N ASP A 304 14.43 -11.65 3.56
CA ASP A 304 15.63 -12.35 4.07
C ASP A 304 16.85 -12.01 3.21
N GLU A 305 17.97 -12.71 3.43
CA GLU A 305 19.20 -12.54 2.65
C GLU A 305 19.05 -12.83 1.16
N ASN A 306 18.01 -13.58 0.77
CA ASN A 306 17.77 -13.97 -0.64
C ASN A 306 16.80 -13.01 -1.36
N GLY A 307 16.05 -12.19 -0.65
CA GLY A 307 15.11 -11.24 -1.26
C GLY A 307 13.80 -11.08 -0.51
N ILE A 308 12.74 -10.74 -1.24
CA ILE A 308 11.41 -10.44 -0.70
C ILE A 308 10.65 -11.72 -0.32
N ILE A 309 9.75 -11.61 0.66
CA ILE A 309 8.79 -12.65 1.03
C ILE A 309 7.38 -12.06 0.97
N TRP A 310 6.76 -12.00 -0.20
CA TRP A 310 5.45 -11.39 -0.34
C TRP A 310 4.36 -12.15 0.43
N PRO A 311 3.50 -11.46 1.21
CA PRO A 311 2.23 -12.01 1.66
C PRO A 311 1.35 -12.42 0.47
N LYS A 312 0.60 -13.52 0.60
CA LYS A 312 -0.12 -14.14 -0.53
C LYS A 312 -1.07 -13.19 -1.26
N GLU A 313 -1.80 -12.31 -0.56
CA GLU A 313 -2.81 -11.45 -1.19
C GLU A 313 -2.20 -10.32 -2.01
N VAL A 314 -1.02 -9.81 -1.63
CA VAL A 314 -0.35 -8.69 -2.32
C VAL A 314 0.70 -9.12 -3.33
N ALA A 315 1.10 -10.39 -3.34
CA ALA A 315 2.12 -10.91 -4.25
C ALA A 315 1.74 -10.65 -5.73
N PRO A 316 2.72 -10.32 -6.61
CA PRO A 316 2.45 -10.02 -8.02
C PRO A 316 1.89 -11.24 -8.78
N PHE A 317 2.23 -12.44 -8.33
CA PHE A 317 1.73 -13.73 -8.81
C PHE A 317 1.58 -14.69 -7.64
N LYS A 318 0.67 -15.65 -7.75
CA LYS A 318 0.50 -16.72 -6.75
C LYS A 318 1.56 -17.80 -6.90
N VAL A 319 2.01 -18.03 -8.14
CA VAL A 319 2.96 -19.10 -8.51
C VAL A 319 4.05 -18.55 -9.41
N HIS A 320 5.29 -18.93 -9.13
CA HIS A 320 6.41 -18.86 -10.04
C HIS A 320 6.68 -20.28 -10.58
N LEU A 321 6.35 -20.51 -11.83
CA LEU A 321 6.56 -21.78 -12.52
C LEU A 321 7.89 -21.71 -13.27
N ILE A 322 8.87 -22.53 -12.92
CA ILE A 322 10.21 -22.50 -13.49
C ILE A 322 10.46 -23.75 -14.32
N LEU A 323 10.77 -23.56 -15.62
CA LEU A 323 11.21 -24.61 -16.50
C LEU A 323 12.74 -24.73 -16.45
N VAL A 324 13.23 -25.89 -16.03
CA VAL A 324 14.67 -26.21 -15.99
C VAL A 324 15.19 -26.46 -17.42
N ASN A 325 16.31 -25.86 -17.79
CA ASN A 325 16.95 -26.08 -19.06
C ASN A 325 17.72 -27.42 -19.06
N MET A 326 17.54 -28.24 -20.11
CA MET A 326 18.20 -29.53 -20.26
C MET A 326 19.01 -29.55 -21.55
N LYS A 327 20.19 -30.21 -21.52
CA LYS A 327 21.05 -30.40 -22.70
C LYS A 327 20.44 -31.36 -23.72
N ASP A 328 19.68 -32.36 -23.28
CA ASP A 328 19.01 -33.36 -24.16
C ASP A 328 17.76 -32.73 -24.79
N ASN A 329 17.82 -32.48 -26.08
CA ASN A 329 16.74 -31.86 -26.85
C ASN A 329 15.41 -32.66 -26.85
N LYS A 330 15.44 -33.98 -26.81
CA LYS A 330 14.20 -34.78 -26.75
C LYS A 330 13.52 -34.69 -25.42
N LYS A 331 14.31 -34.76 -24.33
CA LYS A 331 13.81 -34.53 -22.96
C LYS A 331 13.31 -33.09 -22.78
N MET A 332 14.04 -32.10 -23.31
CA MET A 332 13.64 -30.71 -23.24
C MET A 332 12.30 -30.41 -23.90
N LYS A 333 12.11 -30.92 -25.15
CA LYS A 333 10.80 -30.80 -25.86
C LYS A 333 9.63 -31.37 -25.04
N LYS A 334 9.83 -32.59 -24.46
CA LYS A 334 8.81 -33.22 -23.62
C LYS A 334 8.54 -32.45 -22.33
N LEU A 335 9.59 -31.93 -21.69
CA LEU A 335 9.47 -31.16 -20.47
C LEU A 335 8.75 -29.84 -20.72
N THR A 336 9.08 -29.14 -21.80
CA THR A 336 8.40 -27.91 -22.24
C THR A 336 6.91 -28.15 -22.45
N SER A 337 6.52 -29.21 -23.18
CA SER A 337 5.10 -29.56 -23.40
C SER A 337 4.34 -29.81 -22.10
N LEU A 338 4.98 -30.48 -21.12
CA LEU A 338 4.39 -30.70 -19.79
C LEU A 338 4.26 -29.41 -19.00
N ALA A 339 5.29 -28.54 -19.02
CA ALA A 339 5.26 -27.24 -18.33
C ALA A 339 4.14 -26.35 -18.91
N GLU A 340 4.00 -26.29 -20.24
CA GLU A 340 2.90 -25.58 -20.91
C GLU A 340 1.53 -26.10 -20.49
N SER A 341 1.36 -27.42 -20.41
CA SER A 341 0.10 -28.03 -19.95
C SER A 341 -0.21 -27.65 -18.50
N ILE A 342 0.80 -27.63 -17.62
CA ILE A 342 0.64 -27.19 -16.21
C ILE A 342 0.30 -25.71 -16.15
N TYR A 343 1.03 -24.86 -16.88
CA TYR A 343 0.79 -23.43 -16.97
C TYR A 343 -0.66 -23.14 -17.40
N LYS A 344 -1.13 -23.75 -18.49
CA LYS A 344 -2.50 -23.60 -18.98
C LYS A 344 -3.53 -24.03 -17.94
N LYS A 345 -3.34 -25.19 -17.29
CA LYS A 345 -4.25 -25.67 -16.23
C LYS A 345 -4.36 -24.72 -15.04
N LEU A 346 -3.26 -24.06 -14.67
CA LEU A 346 -3.28 -23.07 -13.60
C LEU A 346 -4.04 -21.81 -14.00
N LEU A 347 -3.84 -21.33 -15.24
CA LEU A 347 -4.57 -20.18 -15.79
C LEU A 347 -6.08 -20.46 -15.90
N ASP A 348 -6.47 -21.67 -16.37
CA ASP A 348 -7.88 -22.09 -16.45
C ASP A 348 -8.58 -22.09 -15.07
N LYS A 349 -7.80 -22.23 -13.99
CA LYS A 349 -8.25 -22.09 -12.59
C LYS A 349 -8.13 -20.67 -12.04
N LYS A 350 -7.87 -19.67 -12.91
CA LYS A 350 -7.70 -18.26 -12.55
C LYS A 350 -6.58 -18.02 -11.55
N ILE A 351 -5.54 -18.86 -11.57
CA ILE A 351 -4.34 -18.68 -10.75
C ILE A 351 -3.35 -17.84 -11.55
N GLU A 352 -2.91 -16.75 -10.97
CA GLU A 352 -1.90 -15.89 -11.57
C GLU A 352 -0.52 -16.54 -11.47
N VAL A 353 0.08 -16.81 -12.63
CA VAL A 353 1.35 -17.54 -12.76
C VAL A 353 2.36 -16.68 -13.52
N LEU A 354 3.55 -16.52 -12.96
CA LEU A 354 4.74 -16.13 -13.72
C LEU A 354 5.42 -17.41 -14.18
N PHE A 355 5.56 -17.59 -15.49
CA PHE A 355 6.20 -18.75 -16.09
C PHE A 355 7.59 -18.37 -16.60
N ASP A 356 8.65 -18.88 -15.95
CA ASP A 356 10.02 -18.72 -16.41
C ASP A 356 10.35 -19.78 -17.47
N ASP A 357 10.12 -19.39 -18.71
CA ASP A 357 10.35 -20.15 -19.94
C ASP A 357 11.64 -19.76 -20.68
N ARG A 358 12.48 -18.90 -20.09
CA ARG A 358 13.74 -18.41 -20.68
C ARG A 358 14.71 -19.58 -20.96
N LYS A 359 15.37 -19.55 -22.11
CA LYS A 359 16.29 -20.61 -22.57
C LYS A 359 17.77 -20.26 -22.37
N ASP A 360 18.08 -18.99 -22.35
CA ASP A 360 19.40 -18.38 -22.30
C ASP A 360 19.92 -18.14 -20.89
N VAL A 361 19.11 -18.44 -19.87
CA VAL A 361 19.41 -18.25 -18.44
C VAL A 361 19.59 -19.59 -17.77
N THR A 362 20.63 -19.73 -16.92
CA THR A 362 20.89 -20.97 -16.20
C THR A 362 19.82 -21.27 -15.16
N THR A 363 19.63 -22.55 -14.81
CA THR A 363 18.68 -22.93 -13.74
C THR A 363 19.03 -22.27 -12.40
N GLY A 364 20.31 -22.15 -12.09
CA GLY A 364 20.77 -21.48 -10.85
C GLY A 364 20.33 -20.03 -10.79
N GLU A 365 20.49 -19.27 -11.88
CA GLU A 365 20.04 -17.88 -11.98
C GLU A 365 18.52 -17.77 -11.85
N LYS A 366 17.75 -18.63 -12.54
CA LYS A 366 16.29 -18.67 -12.41
C LYS A 366 15.83 -18.87 -10.96
N LEU A 367 16.50 -19.76 -10.22
CA LEU A 367 16.19 -20.03 -8.82
C LEU A 367 16.54 -18.84 -7.90
N THR A 368 17.70 -18.23 -8.12
CA THR A 368 18.15 -17.05 -7.36
C THR A 368 17.23 -15.85 -7.60
N GLU A 369 16.89 -15.56 -8.86
CA GLU A 369 15.93 -14.51 -9.19
C GLU A 369 14.54 -14.78 -8.62
N SER A 370 14.10 -16.05 -8.60
CA SER A 370 12.83 -16.44 -7.98
C SER A 370 12.79 -16.17 -6.48
N ASP A 371 13.89 -16.44 -5.77
CA ASP A 371 13.98 -16.09 -4.34
C ASP A 371 14.04 -14.57 -4.15
N LEU A 372 14.75 -13.83 -5.02
CA LEU A 372 14.81 -12.37 -4.97
C LEU A 372 13.44 -11.71 -5.22
N MET A 373 12.69 -12.17 -6.23
CA MET A 373 11.33 -11.67 -6.53
C MET A 373 10.33 -12.00 -5.43
N GLY A 374 10.52 -13.08 -4.69
CA GLY A 374 9.73 -13.38 -3.49
C GLY A 374 8.31 -13.88 -3.74
N ILE A 375 7.98 -14.44 -4.90
CA ILE A 375 6.66 -15.01 -5.20
C ILE A 375 6.37 -16.18 -4.24
N PRO A 376 5.19 -16.25 -3.60
CA PRO A 376 4.91 -17.13 -2.47
C PRO A 376 5.11 -18.63 -2.74
N CYS A 377 4.76 -19.10 -3.95
CA CYS A 377 4.88 -20.50 -4.31
C CYS A 377 5.76 -20.66 -5.56
N ARG A 378 6.84 -21.41 -5.45
CA ARG A 378 7.71 -21.78 -6.57
C ARG A 378 7.48 -23.23 -6.94
N ILE A 379 7.24 -23.50 -8.23
CA ILE A 379 7.13 -24.82 -8.81
C ILE A 379 8.25 -24.99 -9.83
N VAL A 380 9.08 -26.03 -9.65
CA VAL A 380 10.17 -26.33 -10.57
C VAL A 380 9.82 -27.56 -11.40
N ILE A 381 9.85 -27.39 -12.72
CA ILE A 381 9.61 -28.42 -13.72
C ILE A 381 10.96 -28.90 -14.26
N GLY A 382 11.40 -30.03 -13.75
CA GLY A 382 12.70 -30.62 -14.06
C GLY A 382 12.65 -32.13 -14.31
N GLU A 383 13.79 -32.78 -14.22
CA GLU A 383 13.95 -34.21 -14.54
C GLU A 383 13.07 -35.13 -13.69
N ASN A 384 12.76 -34.73 -12.43
CA ASN A 384 11.87 -35.47 -11.53
C ASN A 384 10.47 -35.68 -12.14
N LEU A 385 9.97 -34.72 -12.95
CA LEU A 385 8.71 -34.87 -13.62
C LEU A 385 8.74 -35.98 -14.68
N LEU A 386 9.85 -36.10 -15.41
CA LEU A 386 10.01 -37.15 -16.43
C LEU A 386 10.18 -38.54 -15.81
N LYS A 387 10.99 -38.65 -14.75
CA LYS A 387 11.33 -39.93 -14.11
C LYS A 387 10.22 -40.44 -13.18
N TYR A 388 9.70 -39.56 -12.29
CA TYR A 388 8.86 -39.96 -11.15
C TYR A 388 7.44 -39.40 -11.23
N LYS A 389 7.07 -38.64 -12.28
CA LYS A 389 5.78 -37.93 -12.41
C LYS A 389 5.51 -36.98 -11.25
N ARG A 390 6.57 -36.41 -10.66
CA ARG A 390 6.52 -35.46 -9.54
C ARG A 390 7.17 -34.14 -9.92
N ILE A 391 6.67 -33.05 -9.34
CA ILE A 391 7.23 -31.70 -9.44
C ILE A 391 7.77 -31.28 -8.09
N ASP A 392 8.76 -30.41 -8.10
CA ASP A 392 9.35 -29.86 -6.90
C ASP A 392 8.64 -28.52 -6.59
N LEU A 393 7.99 -28.44 -5.41
CA LEU A 393 7.28 -27.27 -4.93
C LEU A 393 7.96 -26.72 -3.68
N LYS A 394 8.14 -25.40 -3.59
CA LYS A 394 8.69 -24.72 -2.41
C LYS A 394 7.84 -23.46 -2.11
N GLU A 395 7.37 -23.31 -0.87
CA GLU A 395 6.91 -22.00 -0.40
C GLU A 395 8.10 -21.10 -0.16
N ARG A 396 8.02 -19.79 -0.54
CA ARG A 396 9.15 -18.85 -0.46
C ARG A 396 9.75 -18.73 0.94
N LYS A 397 8.94 -18.81 1.98
CA LYS A 397 9.36 -18.78 3.40
C LYS A 397 9.99 -20.08 3.91
N GLU A 398 9.83 -21.20 3.18
CA GLU A 398 10.36 -22.50 3.57
C GLU A 398 11.75 -22.76 2.96
N LYS A 399 12.60 -23.54 3.64
CA LYS A 399 13.93 -23.92 3.12
C LYS A 399 13.89 -25.20 2.25
N LYS A 400 12.91 -26.08 2.45
CA LYS A 400 12.86 -27.40 1.81
C LYS A 400 11.84 -27.47 0.69
N TYR A 401 12.17 -28.21 -0.37
CA TYR A 401 11.25 -28.59 -1.43
C TYR A 401 10.38 -29.77 -1.01
N LYS A 402 9.13 -29.78 -1.48
CA LYS A 402 8.18 -30.89 -1.38
C LYS A 402 8.00 -31.47 -2.77
N GLN A 403 8.12 -32.79 -2.91
CA GLN A 403 7.82 -33.48 -4.16
C GLN A 403 6.36 -33.89 -4.19
N ILE A 404 5.60 -33.30 -5.10
CA ILE A 404 4.14 -33.50 -5.22
C ILE A 404 3.74 -34.02 -6.60
N LYS A 405 2.58 -34.66 -6.70
CA LYS A 405 1.98 -35.00 -7.99
C LYS A 405 1.33 -33.75 -8.61
N ILE A 406 1.29 -33.69 -9.96
CA ILE A 406 0.69 -32.56 -10.69
C ILE A 406 -0.77 -32.30 -10.26
N GLN A 407 -1.54 -33.35 -10.00
CA GLN A 407 -2.94 -33.24 -9.59
C GLN A 407 -3.13 -32.58 -8.21
N ASP A 408 -2.09 -32.60 -7.36
CA ASP A 408 -2.15 -32.06 -6.00
C ASP A 408 -1.72 -30.59 -5.91
N ILE A 409 -1.26 -29.96 -7.01
CA ILE A 409 -0.76 -28.57 -7.04
C ILE A 409 -1.75 -27.61 -6.37
N LEU A 410 -3.04 -27.71 -6.69
CA LEU A 410 -4.09 -26.82 -6.18
C LEU A 410 -4.27 -26.88 -4.66
N LYS A 411 -3.86 -27.98 -4.00
CA LYS A 411 -3.93 -28.11 -2.55
C LYS A 411 -2.91 -27.24 -1.81
N PHE A 412 -1.81 -26.87 -2.50
CA PHE A 412 -0.69 -26.09 -1.94
C PHE A 412 -0.72 -24.61 -2.31
N ILE A 413 -1.51 -24.22 -3.32
CA ILE A 413 -1.59 -22.83 -3.80
C ILE A 413 -2.71 -22.04 -3.10
N LYS A 414 -3.64 -22.71 -2.42
CA LYS A 414 -4.76 -22.08 -1.71
C LYS A 414 -4.31 -21.18 -0.55
#